data_d9c034451f660479337f29187ffb212a
#
_entry.id   d9c034451f660479337f29187ffb212a
#
_cell.length_a   1.000
_cell.length_b   1.000
_cell.length_c   1.000
_cell.angle_alpha   90.00
_cell.angle_beta   90.00
_cell.angle_gamma   90.00
#
_symmetry.space_group_name_H-M   'P 1'
#
loop_
_entity.id
_entity.type
_entity.pdbx_description
1 polymer ?
#
loop_
_entity_poly.entity_id
_entity_poly.type
_entity_poly.pdbx_seq_one_letter_code
_entity_poly.pdbx_strand_id
1 'polypeptide(L)'
;LRCLVGSEMCIRDRYMTETEDPDRLMKICRASSSMPLVTPMVNIDGVPYLDGGLADSVPIRRAQKLGNEKIIVILTRNQGYRKKVISTAVQKLYRQAYKSYPNAVRTIFRRSFIYNKTMNYLDQLEKRGEIYILRPHVKPVSRLEQHPDVLHAFYEHGYHLMERKTEEMLKYLEQ
;
A
#
# COMPACT_ATOMS: atom_id res chain seq x y z
N LEU A 1 -4.42 2.34 15.88
CA LEU A 1 -4.13 2.38 14.45
C LEU A 1 -2.83 1.63 14.16
N ARG A 2 -2.87 0.64 13.29
CA ARG A 2 -1.66 -0.07 12.87
C ARG A 2 -1.24 0.49 11.51
N CYS A 3 -0.12 1.22 11.48
CA CYS A 3 0.46 1.71 10.23
C CYS A 3 1.58 0.79 9.77
N LEU A 4 1.59 0.48 8.48
CA LEU A 4 2.76 -0.09 7.84
C LEU A 4 3.76 1.05 7.67
N VAL A 5 4.77 1.09 8.50
CA VAL A 5 5.88 2.02 8.33
C VAL A 5 6.93 1.35 7.48
N GLY A 6 7.37 2.09 6.49
CA GLY A 6 8.28 1.67 5.45
C GLY A 6 9.52 0.94 5.91
N SER A 7 10.18 0.36 4.94
CA SER A 7 11.38 -0.42 5.18
C SER A 7 12.40 0.38 5.98
N GLU A 8 12.72 -0.14 7.15
CA GLU A 8 13.96 0.19 7.84
C GLU A 8 15.08 0.12 6.79
N MET A 9 15.91 1.15 6.69
CA MET A 9 16.96 1.24 5.68
C MET A 9 17.88 0.02 5.61
N CYS A 10 17.70 -0.91 6.56
CA CYS A 10 18.51 -2.08 6.75
C CYS A 10 17.86 -3.42 6.42
N ILE A 11 16.66 -3.56 5.77
CA ILE A 11 16.20 -4.89 5.28
C ILE A 11 14.77 -5.30 5.68
N ARG A 12 14.08 -4.66 6.63
CA ARG A 12 12.81 -5.18 7.16
C ARG A 12 11.68 -4.16 7.12
N ASP A 13 10.49 -4.66 6.75
CA ASP A 13 9.25 -3.93 6.95
C ASP A 13 8.94 -3.88 8.45
N ARG A 14 8.65 -2.69 8.95
CA ARG A 14 8.17 -2.54 10.31
C ARG A 14 6.68 -2.21 10.31
N TYR A 15 5.94 -2.97 11.07
CA TYR A 15 4.55 -2.68 11.40
C TYR A 15 4.54 -2.04 12.79
N MET A 16 4.24 -0.74 12.84
CA MET A 16 4.20 -0.01 14.10
C MET A 16 2.76 0.16 14.56
N THR A 17 2.57 0.12 15.87
CA THR A 17 1.33 0.43 16.55
C THR A 17 1.63 1.52 17.55
N GLU A 18 0.83 2.56 17.56
CA GLU A 18 0.91 3.66 18.53
C GLU A 18 -0.49 4.02 19.00
N THR A 19 -0.69 4.07 20.29
CA THR A 19 -2.00 4.31 20.91
C THR A 19 -1.97 5.39 22.01
N GLU A 20 -0.79 5.77 22.45
CA GLU A 20 -0.60 6.64 23.61
C GLU A 20 -0.09 8.03 23.24
N ASP A 21 0.81 8.11 22.25
CA ASP A 21 1.45 9.36 21.82
C ASP A 21 0.92 9.80 20.43
N PRO A 22 0.03 10.82 20.37
CA PRO A 22 -0.50 11.34 19.12
C PRO A 22 0.57 11.90 18.18
N ASP A 23 1.60 12.58 18.71
CA ASP A 23 2.67 13.17 17.91
C ASP A 23 3.55 12.07 17.29
N ARG A 24 3.83 11.04 18.05
CA ARG A 24 4.51 9.85 17.55
C ARG A 24 3.68 9.13 16.47
N LEU A 25 2.36 8.98 16.68
CA LEU A 25 1.44 8.43 15.68
C LEU A 25 1.48 9.23 14.38
N MET A 26 1.37 10.56 14.45
CA MET A 26 1.45 11.44 13.28
C MET A 26 2.79 11.32 12.56
N LYS A 27 3.88 11.16 13.30
CA LYS A 27 5.21 10.94 12.74
C LYS A 27 5.31 9.58 12.01
N ILE A 28 4.70 8.53 12.56
CA ILE A 28 4.58 7.21 11.94
C ILE A 28 3.75 7.29 10.65
N CYS A 29 2.59 7.95 10.67
CA CYS A 29 1.75 8.15 9.49
C CYS A 29 2.49 8.90 8.38
N ARG A 30 3.23 9.97 8.75
CA ARG A 30 4.07 10.72 7.82
C ARG A 30 5.17 9.84 7.21
N ALA A 31 5.83 9.01 8.00
CA ALA A 31 6.83 8.06 7.52
C ALA A 31 6.23 7.05 6.55
N SER A 32 5.05 6.50 6.88
CA SER A 32 4.31 5.53 6.06
C SER A 32 3.86 6.08 4.70
N SER A 33 3.79 7.41 4.54
CA SER A 33 3.43 8.09 3.29
C SER A 33 4.60 8.81 2.62
N SER A 34 5.83 8.65 3.11
CA SER A 34 7.02 9.31 2.57
C SER A 34 7.51 8.67 1.28
N MET A 35 7.08 9.24 0.15
CA MET A 35 7.45 8.74 -1.19
C MET A 35 8.89 9.11 -1.55
N PRO A 36 9.71 8.15 -2.02
CA PRO A 36 11.07 8.43 -2.45
C PRO A 36 11.13 9.50 -3.55
N LEU A 37 12.11 10.36 -3.48
CA LEU A 37 12.36 11.50 -4.38
C LEU A 37 11.33 12.64 -4.31
N VAL A 38 10.20 12.43 -3.65
CA VAL A 38 9.11 13.43 -3.54
C VAL A 38 9.11 14.07 -2.16
N THR A 39 9.27 13.25 -1.12
CA THR A 39 9.29 13.71 0.27
C THR A 39 10.56 13.24 0.97
N PRO A 40 11.05 13.98 1.98
CA PRO A 40 12.20 13.53 2.76
C PRO A 40 11.86 12.27 3.57
N MET A 41 12.89 11.50 3.89
CA MET A 41 12.79 10.41 4.87
C MET A 41 12.39 10.94 6.22
N VAL A 42 11.59 10.18 6.96
CA VAL A 42 11.17 10.52 8.32
C VAL A 42 11.99 9.68 9.30
N ASN A 43 12.66 10.35 10.22
CA ASN A 43 13.40 9.67 11.28
C ASN A 43 12.48 9.37 12.46
N ILE A 44 12.41 8.08 12.86
CA ILE A 44 11.72 7.62 14.05
C ILE A 44 12.73 6.86 14.89
N ASP A 45 12.99 7.31 16.11
CA ASP A 45 13.91 6.71 17.07
C ASP A 45 15.32 6.49 16.46
N GLY A 46 15.83 7.48 15.73
CA GLY A 46 17.16 7.42 15.10
C GLY A 46 17.21 6.66 13.78
N VAL A 47 16.12 6.01 13.35
CA VAL A 47 16.04 5.23 12.12
C VAL A 47 15.28 5.98 11.03
N PRO A 48 15.83 6.17 9.83
CA PRO A 48 15.13 6.79 8.70
C PRO A 48 14.19 5.80 8.00
N TYR A 49 12.95 6.25 7.74
CA TYR A 49 11.90 5.48 7.09
C TYR A 49 11.40 6.15 5.82
N LEU A 50 10.90 5.33 4.91
CA LEU A 50 10.18 5.68 3.69
C LEU A 50 8.82 4.97 3.68
N ASP A 51 7.98 5.27 2.67
CA ASP A 51 6.65 4.68 2.45
C ASP A 51 6.67 3.15 2.53
N GLY A 52 5.83 2.58 3.38
CA GLY A 52 5.67 1.13 3.57
C GLY A 52 5.22 0.40 2.31
N GLY A 53 4.48 1.06 1.43
CA GLY A 53 4.08 0.49 0.15
C GLY A 53 5.23 0.27 -0.84
N LEU A 54 6.48 0.60 -0.48
CA LEU A 54 7.66 0.21 -1.24
C LEU A 54 7.98 -1.28 -1.06
N ALA A 55 7.79 -1.77 0.15
CA ALA A 55 8.11 -3.13 0.53
C ALA A 55 6.87 -4.03 0.51
N ASP A 56 5.78 -3.63 1.16
CA ASP A 56 4.51 -4.36 1.16
C ASP A 56 3.33 -3.41 0.90
N SER A 57 2.92 -3.32 -0.36
CA SER A 57 1.84 -2.40 -0.77
C SER A 57 0.45 -2.86 -0.32
N VAL A 58 0.25 -4.18 -0.09
CA VAL A 58 -1.00 -4.78 0.37
C VAL A 58 -0.64 -5.92 1.33
N PRO A 59 -0.67 -5.67 2.66
CA PRO A 59 -0.10 -6.56 3.67
C PRO A 59 -1.00 -7.77 4.00
N ILE A 60 -1.51 -8.47 3.00
CA ILE A 60 -2.40 -9.63 3.14
C ILE A 60 -1.79 -10.74 4.00
N ARG A 61 -0.50 -11.05 3.77
CA ARG A 61 0.20 -12.09 4.53
C ARG A 61 0.34 -11.73 6.00
N ARG A 62 0.47 -10.43 6.30
CA ARG A 62 0.49 -9.94 7.68
C ARG A 62 -0.89 -10.10 8.33
N ALA A 63 -1.96 -9.73 7.63
CA ALA A 63 -3.32 -9.91 8.12
C ALA A 63 -3.63 -11.39 8.43
N GLN A 64 -3.24 -12.30 7.55
CA GLN A 64 -3.38 -13.74 7.78
C GLN A 64 -2.56 -14.23 8.98
N LYS A 65 -1.30 -13.79 9.12
CA LYS A 65 -0.44 -14.17 10.27
C LYS A 65 -0.96 -13.65 11.61
N LEU A 66 -1.79 -12.64 11.63
CA LEU A 66 -2.45 -12.14 12.84
C LEU A 66 -3.67 -12.97 13.24
N GLY A 67 -3.99 -14.04 12.50
CA GLY A 67 -5.11 -14.93 12.80
C GLY A 67 -6.47 -14.36 12.40
N ASN A 68 -6.52 -13.35 11.50
CA ASN A 68 -7.80 -12.85 11.01
C ASN A 68 -8.43 -13.89 10.08
N GLU A 69 -9.59 -14.40 10.45
CA GLU A 69 -10.37 -15.38 9.69
C GLU A 69 -11.07 -14.74 8.49
N LYS A 70 -11.57 -13.51 8.66
CA LYS A 70 -12.23 -12.74 7.60
C LYS A 70 -11.39 -11.52 7.25
N ILE A 71 -11.08 -11.37 5.96
CA ILE A 71 -10.24 -10.29 5.47
C ILE A 71 -10.93 -9.59 4.29
N ILE A 72 -11.18 -8.30 4.45
CA ILE A 72 -11.66 -7.43 3.37
C ILE A 72 -10.48 -6.63 2.84
N VAL A 73 -10.27 -6.66 1.53
CA VAL A 73 -9.20 -5.93 0.85
C VAL A 73 -9.80 -4.85 -0.03
N ILE A 74 -9.49 -3.60 0.23
CA ILE A 74 -9.91 -2.46 -0.60
C ILE A 74 -8.74 -2.02 -1.47
N LEU A 75 -8.89 -2.16 -2.79
CA LEU A 75 -7.87 -1.79 -3.77
C LEU A 75 -8.26 -0.49 -4.48
N THR A 76 -7.27 0.34 -4.76
CA THR A 76 -7.43 1.59 -5.52
C THR A 76 -7.15 1.42 -7.02
N ARG A 77 -6.93 0.18 -7.47
CA ARG A 77 -6.64 -0.17 -8.85
C ARG A 77 -7.61 -1.24 -9.35
N ASN A 78 -7.96 -1.13 -10.63
CA ASN A 78 -8.86 -2.07 -11.30
C ASN A 78 -8.31 -3.49 -11.29
N GLN A 79 -9.19 -4.44 -11.51
CA GLN A 79 -8.83 -5.83 -11.73
C GLN A 79 -7.83 -5.96 -12.90
N GLY A 80 -6.87 -6.87 -12.76
CA GLY A 80 -5.85 -7.10 -13.77
C GLY A 80 -4.71 -6.08 -13.80
N TYR A 81 -4.79 -5.00 -13.01
CA TYR A 81 -3.68 -4.03 -12.95
C TYR A 81 -2.39 -4.68 -12.45
N ARG A 82 -1.30 -4.42 -13.16
CA ARG A 82 0.06 -4.84 -12.76
C ARG A 82 1.03 -3.65 -12.88
N LYS A 83 1.92 -3.52 -11.92
CA LYS A 83 2.95 -2.46 -11.93
C LYS A 83 4.03 -2.77 -12.96
N LYS A 84 4.39 -1.78 -13.76
CA LYS A 84 5.53 -1.86 -14.68
C LYS A 84 6.85 -1.71 -13.93
N VAL A 85 7.89 -2.30 -14.49
CA VAL A 85 9.28 -2.08 -14.01
C VAL A 85 9.67 -0.63 -14.28
N ILE A 86 10.39 -0.03 -13.33
CA ILE A 86 10.90 1.34 -13.48
C ILE A 86 12.01 1.39 -14.55
N SER A 87 12.01 2.47 -15.35
CA SER A 87 12.99 2.66 -16.42
C SER A 87 14.42 2.75 -15.89
N THR A 88 15.40 2.44 -16.75
CA THR A 88 16.82 2.50 -16.40
C THR A 88 17.29 3.90 -15.98
N ALA A 89 16.72 4.95 -16.58
CA ALA A 89 17.00 6.33 -16.20
C ALA A 89 16.56 6.62 -14.75
N VAL A 90 15.35 6.21 -14.40
CA VAL A 90 14.82 6.35 -13.03
C VAL A 90 15.60 5.48 -12.05
N GLN A 91 16.04 4.28 -12.46
CA GLN A 91 16.91 3.44 -11.62
C GLN A 91 18.25 4.12 -11.30
N LYS A 92 18.86 4.80 -12.28
CA LYS A 92 20.11 5.57 -12.05
C LYS A 92 19.88 6.69 -11.04
N LEU A 93 18.77 7.43 -11.16
CA LEU A 93 18.40 8.49 -10.23
C LEU A 93 18.25 7.95 -8.80
N TYR A 94 17.55 6.83 -8.61
CA TYR A 94 17.42 6.20 -7.29
C TYR A 94 18.76 5.76 -6.70
N ARG A 95 19.65 5.17 -7.52
CA ARG A 95 20.99 4.78 -7.05
C ARG A 95 21.83 5.97 -6.61
N GLN A 96 21.70 7.10 -7.30
CA GLN A 96 22.41 8.33 -6.93
C GLN A 96 21.82 8.95 -5.67
N ALA A 97 20.52 9.14 -5.61
CA ALA A 97 19.84 9.80 -4.48
C ALA A 97 19.97 9.00 -3.18
N TYR A 98 19.98 7.68 -3.27
CA TYR A 98 20.00 6.76 -2.11
C TYR A 98 21.28 5.91 -2.06
N LYS A 99 22.42 6.46 -2.51
CA LYS A 99 23.71 5.73 -2.52
C LYS A 99 24.12 5.18 -1.16
N SER A 100 23.80 5.91 -0.08
CA SER A 100 24.07 5.50 1.30
C SER A 100 23.10 4.41 1.81
N TYR A 101 22.10 4.05 1.02
CA TYR A 101 21.01 3.15 1.41
C TYR A 101 20.75 2.07 0.33
N PRO A 102 21.72 1.19 0.05
CA PRO A 102 21.64 0.23 -1.06
C PRO A 102 20.45 -0.73 -0.92
N ASN A 103 20.05 -1.08 0.30
CA ASN A 103 18.91 -1.94 0.54
C ASN A 103 17.58 -1.26 0.22
N ALA A 104 17.45 0.05 0.48
CA ALA A 104 16.28 0.81 0.06
C ALA A 104 16.15 0.83 -1.47
N VAL A 105 17.25 1.05 -2.18
CA VAL A 105 17.30 0.99 -3.65
C VAL A 105 16.86 -0.40 -4.15
N ARG A 106 17.36 -1.47 -3.54
CA ARG A 106 16.97 -2.85 -3.88
C ARG A 106 15.47 -3.08 -3.66
N THR A 107 14.91 -2.60 -2.54
CA THR A 107 13.48 -2.70 -2.24
C THR A 107 12.65 -1.95 -3.27
N ILE A 108 13.03 -0.72 -3.61
CA ILE A 108 12.36 0.09 -4.65
C ILE A 108 12.34 -0.66 -6.00
N PHE A 109 13.45 -1.29 -6.41
CA PHE A 109 13.52 -2.01 -7.68
C PHE A 109 12.68 -3.30 -7.68
N ARG A 110 12.56 -3.97 -6.54
CA ARG A 110 11.74 -5.18 -6.40
C ARG A 110 10.25 -4.90 -6.24
N ARG A 111 9.85 -3.64 -5.99
CA ARG A 111 8.48 -3.25 -5.68
C ARG A 111 7.46 -3.76 -6.72
N SER A 112 7.73 -3.60 -8.01
CA SER A 112 6.80 -4.04 -9.06
C SER A 112 6.63 -5.56 -9.07
N PHE A 113 7.71 -6.30 -8.90
CA PHE A 113 7.67 -7.77 -8.81
C PHE A 113 6.88 -8.24 -7.58
N ILE A 114 7.18 -7.68 -6.40
CA ILE A 114 6.50 -8.05 -5.14
C ILE A 114 5.01 -7.72 -5.24
N TYR A 115 4.67 -6.50 -5.69
CA TYR A 115 3.27 -6.10 -5.89
C TYR A 115 2.52 -7.05 -6.82
N ASN A 116 3.09 -7.36 -7.98
CA ASN A 116 2.44 -8.24 -8.96
C ASN A 116 2.25 -9.66 -8.42
N LYS A 117 3.23 -10.17 -7.66
CA LYS A 117 3.11 -11.46 -6.97
C LYS A 117 2.00 -11.43 -5.91
N THR A 118 1.87 -10.32 -5.15
CA THR A 118 0.79 -10.14 -4.19
C THR A 118 -0.57 -10.10 -4.89
N MET A 119 -0.70 -9.37 -6.01
CA MET A 119 -1.96 -9.33 -6.77
C MET A 119 -2.38 -10.72 -7.27
N ASN A 120 -1.44 -11.51 -7.81
CA ASN A 120 -1.74 -12.88 -8.22
C ASN A 120 -2.19 -13.76 -7.02
N TYR A 121 -1.60 -13.56 -5.86
CA TYR A 121 -2.01 -14.26 -4.65
C TYR A 121 -3.41 -13.84 -4.18
N LEU A 122 -3.72 -12.54 -4.19
CA LEU A 122 -5.06 -12.04 -3.89
C LEU A 122 -6.12 -12.61 -4.85
N ASP A 123 -5.82 -12.64 -6.15
CA ASP A 123 -6.72 -13.22 -7.15
C ASP A 123 -7.02 -14.71 -6.88
N GLN A 124 -6.04 -15.45 -6.32
CA GLN A 124 -6.24 -16.86 -5.92
C GLN A 124 -7.09 -16.99 -4.65
N LEU A 125 -6.81 -16.14 -3.62
CA LEU A 125 -7.58 -16.14 -2.37
C LEU A 125 -9.04 -15.76 -2.62
N GLU A 126 -9.28 -14.76 -3.46
CA GLU A 126 -10.62 -14.31 -3.84
C GLU A 126 -11.41 -15.43 -4.55
N LYS A 127 -10.79 -16.12 -5.51
CA LYS A 127 -11.40 -17.27 -6.21
C LYS A 127 -11.80 -18.42 -5.27
N ARG A 128 -11.09 -18.58 -4.16
CA ARG A 128 -11.38 -19.60 -3.13
C ARG A 128 -12.37 -19.11 -2.06
N GLY A 129 -12.81 -17.84 -2.13
CA GLY A 129 -13.69 -17.24 -1.13
C GLY A 129 -13.02 -16.96 0.22
N GLU A 130 -11.70 -17.03 0.31
CA GLU A 130 -10.94 -16.81 1.54
C GLU A 130 -10.83 -15.33 1.93
N ILE A 131 -11.01 -14.42 0.96
CA ILE A 131 -11.01 -12.97 1.16
C ILE A 131 -12.10 -12.32 0.31
N TYR A 132 -12.56 -11.15 0.75
CA TYR A 132 -13.44 -10.29 -0.03
C TYR A 132 -12.66 -9.09 -0.58
N ILE A 133 -12.77 -8.80 -1.88
CA ILE A 133 -12.04 -7.69 -2.49
C ILE A 133 -12.97 -6.65 -3.11
N LEU A 134 -12.81 -5.39 -2.72
CA LEU A 134 -13.42 -4.24 -3.37
C LEU A 134 -12.41 -3.57 -4.31
N ARG A 135 -12.82 -3.34 -5.57
CA ARG A 135 -12.00 -2.71 -6.62
C ARG A 135 -12.81 -1.66 -7.37
N PRO A 136 -12.19 -0.54 -7.80
CA PRO A 136 -12.87 0.38 -8.69
C PRO A 136 -13.10 -0.27 -10.07
N HIS A 137 -14.20 0.11 -10.71
CA HIS A 137 -14.56 -0.29 -12.08
C HIS A 137 -14.34 0.84 -13.09
N VAL A 138 -14.02 2.04 -12.62
CA VAL A 138 -13.69 3.22 -13.42
C VAL A 138 -12.19 3.43 -13.47
N LYS A 139 -11.70 4.27 -14.37
CA LYS A 139 -10.27 4.61 -14.46
C LYS A 139 -9.81 5.26 -13.15
N PRO A 140 -8.81 4.70 -12.47
CA PRO A 140 -8.30 5.27 -11.23
C PRO A 140 -7.66 6.63 -11.47
N VAL A 141 -7.80 7.52 -10.51
CA VAL A 141 -7.16 8.83 -10.53
C VAL A 141 -5.63 8.75 -10.47
N SER A 142 -4.97 9.74 -11.05
CA SER A 142 -3.52 9.92 -10.94
C SER A 142 -3.13 10.23 -9.48
N ARG A 143 -1.89 9.89 -9.10
CA ARG A 143 -1.35 10.29 -7.78
C ARG A 143 -1.14 11.80 -7.64
N LEU A 144 -1.01 12.49 -8.76
CA LEU A 144 -0.81 13.93 -8.85
C LEU A 144 -2.05 14.62 -9.42
N GLU A 145 -3.22 14.00 -9.31
CA GLU A 145 -4.48 14.62 -9.73
C GLU A 145 -4.80 15.78 -8.81
N GLN A 146 -5.12 16.93 -9.40
CA GLN A 146 -5.43 18.16 -8.68
C GLN A 146 -6.82 18.71 -9.04
N HIS A 147 -7.50 18.13 -10.03
CA HIS A 147 -8.83 18.57 -10.42
C HIS A 147 -9.88 18.04 -9.42
N PRO A 148 -10.57 18.95 -8.67
CA PRO A 148 -11.54 18.54 -7.64
C PRO A 148 -12.63 17.66 -8.20
N ASP A 149 -13.17 17.97 -9.38
CA ASP A 149 -14.27 17.21 -9.99
C ASP A 149 -13.87 15.77 -10.30
N VAL A 150 -12.63 15.54 -10.76
CA VAL A 150 -12.11 14.19 -11.03
C VAL A 150 -11.92 13.40 -9.74
N LEU A 151 -11.45 14.06 -8.69
CA LEU A 151 -11.30 13.46 -7.38
C LEU A 151 -12.66 13.14 -6.76
N HIS A 152 -13.61 14.07 -6.86
CA HIS A 152 -14.97 13.89 -6.35
C HIS A 152 -15.71 12.76 -7.08
N ALA A 153 -15.64 12.72 -8.41
CA ALA A 153 -16.22 11.63 -9.19
C ALA A 153 -15.66 10.25 -8.82
N PHE A 154 -14.37 10.16 -8.49
CA PHE A 154 -13.76 8.91 -8.04
C PHE A 154 -14.18 8.54 -6.60
N TYR A 155 -14.36 9.53 -5.74
CA TYR A 155 -14.92 9.36 -4.40
C TYR A 155 -16.36 8.82 -4.47
N GLU A 156 -17.26 9.48 -5.22
CA GLU A 156 -18.65 9.05 -5.42
C GLU A 156 -18.74 7.62 -5.99
N HIS A 157 -17.86 7.30 -6.96
CA HIS A 157 -17.78 5.93 -7.45
C HIS A 157 -17.47 4.93 -6.33
N GLY A 158 -16.53 5.24 -5.43
CA GLY A 158 -16.18 4.38 -4.29
C GLY A 158 -17.34 4.23 -3.30
N TYR A 159 -18.01 5.33 -3.00
CA TYR A 159 -19.16 5.37 -2.10
C TYR A 159 -20.30 4.47 -2.64
N HIS A 160 -20.75 4.71 -3.86
CA HIS A 160 -21.82 3.92 -4.47
C HIS A 160 -21.42 2.46 -4.76
N LEU A 161 -20.14 2.19 -5.01
CA LEU A 161 -19.67 0.82 -5.11
C LEU A 161 -19.86 0.09 -3.79
N MET A 162 -19.52 0.72 -2.67
CA MET A 162 -19.68 0.13 -1.34
C MET A 162 -21.13 -0.08 -1.02
N GLU A 163 -22.03 0.89 -1.26
CA GLU A 163 -23.48 0.74 -1.05
C GLU A 163 -24.03 -0.51 -1.75
N ARG A 164 -23.72 -0.68 -3.04
CA ARG A 164 -24.14 -1.85 -3.82
C ARG A 164 -23.57 -3.17 -3.36
N LYS A 165 -22.40 -3.15 -2.71
CA LYS A 165 -21.65 -4.34 -2.31
C LYS A 165 -21.79 -4.67 -0.82
N THR A 166 -22.51 -3.85 -0.05
CA THR A 166 -22.67 -4.03 1.41
C THR A 166 -23.29 -5.38 1.76
N GLU A 167 -24.39 -5.76 1.12
CA GLU A 167 -25.05 -7.05 1.42
C GLU A 167 -24.15 -8.25 1.12
N GLU A 168 -23.45 -8.21 -0.02
CA GLU A 168 -22.52 -9.28 -0.42
C GLU A 168 -21.35 -9.39 0.57
N MET A 169 -20.83 -8.25 1.00
CA MET A 169 -19.74 -8.18 1.98
C MET A 169 -20.20 -8.69 3.36
N LEU A 170 -21.39 -8.32 3.82
CA LEU A 170 -21.93 -8.80 5.09
C LEU A 170 -22.14 -10.32 5.06
N LYS A 171 -22.70 -10.87 3.99
CA LYS A 171 -22.80 -12.33 3.80
C LYS A 171 -21.46 -13.04 3.88
N TYR A 172 -20.39 -12.43 3.32
CA TYR A 172 -19.04 -12.97 3.44
C TYR A 172 -18.55 -12.99 4.90
N LEU A 173 -18.89 -11.97 5.71
CA LEU A 173 -18.49 -11.89 7.12
C LEU A 173 -19.21 -12.89 8.01
N GLU A 174 -20.45 -13.30 7.64
CA GLU A 174 -21.29 -14.22 8.39
C GLU A 174 -21.00 -15.70 8.10
N GLN A 175 -20.32 -16.03 7.02
CA GLN A 175 -19.88 -17.39 6.67
C GLN A 175 -18.74 -17.89 7.59
#